data_a856a56a04c0ac674960eddab2adb933
#
_entry.id   a856a56a04c0ac674960eddab2adb933
#
_cell.length_a   1.000
_cell.length_b   1.000
_cell.length_c   1.000
_cell.angle_alpha   90.00
_cell.angle_beta   90.00
_cell.angle_gamma   90.00
#
_symmetry.space_group_name_H-M   'P 1'
#
loop_
_entity.id
_entity.type
_entity.pdbx_description
1 polymer ?
#
loop_
_entity_poly.entity_id
_entity_poly.type
_entity_poly.pdbx_seq_one_letter_code
_entity_poly.pdbx_strand_id
1 'polypeptide(L)'
;TMATKKKPVESTELAAEWVPLSKLKPWGRNPRPLKQEHVRELMRSIRRFGFGSPIMARRENFEIIAGHGRYAAALSLKLERVPVRFLDLTGVEAHAMSLADNKIQENRSWDRSDLSIVLDELSNQGVDLTLGMGFGDKELDKFLSSSDAVVMLGNDDTAPKMNDGLRYRIVVDCSDEYEQSKLIERFEAEGLKVKPLMS
;
A
#
# COMPACT_ATOMS: atom_id res chain seq x y z
N THR A 1 -41.38 -6.48 -7.50
CA THR A 1 -40.13 -5.76 -7.19
C THR A 1 -39.93 -5.79 -5.69
N MET A 2 -39.21 -6.81 -5.19
CA MET A 2 -38.86 -6.87 -3.76
C MET A 2 -37.65 -6.00 -3.52
N ALA A 3 -37.82 -4.89 -2.83
CA ALA A 3 -36.76 -4.03 -2.36
C ALA A 3 -36.01 -4.77 -1.24
N THR A 4 -34.80 -5.21 -1.52
CA THR A 4 -33.87 -5.75 -0.55
C THR A 4 -33.53 -4.62 0.44
N LYS A 5 -34.05 -4.71 1.68
CA LYS A 5 -33.61 -3.82 2.77
C LYS A 5 -32.10 -3.98 2.95
N LYS A 6 -31.35 -2.92 2.59
CA LYS A 6 -29.94 -2.77 2.97
C LYS A 6 -29.85 -2.90 4.49
N LYS A 7 -29.18 -3.98 4.97
CA LYS A 7 -28.74 -4.03 6.37
C LYS A 7 -27.81 -2.84 6.62
N PRO A 8 -27.98 -2.12 7.74
CA PRO A 8 -27.02 -1.08 8.13
C PRO A 8 -25.63 -1.67 8.23
N VAL A 9 -24.62 -0.84 7.95
CA VAL A 9 -23.19 -1.19 8.16
C VAL A 9 -22.93 -1.17 9.68
N GLU A 10 -23.62 -2.04 10.41
CA GLU A 10 -23.35 -2.27 11.83
C GLU A 10 -22.21 -3.28 11.95
N SER A 11 -21.24 -2.86 12.75
CA SER A 11 -20.08 -3.57 13.27
C SER A 11 -20.23 -5.10 13.32
N THR A 12 -20.08 -5.76 12.19
CA THR A 12 -19.72 -7.17 12.20
C THR A 12 -18.29 -7.22 12.75
N GLU A 13 -18.07 -7.89 13.87
CA GLU A 13 -16.74 -8.12 14.41
C GLU A 13 -15.82 -8.57 13.28
N LEU A 14 -14.75 -7.80 13.05
CA LEU A 14 -13.78 -8.06 11.98
C LEU A 14 -12.81 -9.20 12.37
N ALA A 15 -13.22 -10.12 13.22
CA ALA A 15 -12.42 -11.21 13.72
C ALA A 15 -11.96 -12.14 12.59
N ALA A 16 -10.67 -12.39 12.53
CA ALA A 16 -10.09 -13.42 11.68
C ALA A 16 -9.87 -14.69 12.50
N GLU A 17 -10.20 -15.82 11.89
CA GLU A 17 -10.03 -17.16 12.48
C GLU A 17 -8.86 -17.87 11.79
N TRP A 18 -8.06 -18.63 12.54
CA TRP A 18 -7.06 -19.51 11.96
C TRP A 18 -7.73 -20.77 11.40
N VAL A 19 -7.64 -20.96 10.09
CA VAL A 19 -8.30 -22.04 9.36
C VAL A 19 -7.26 -22.91 8.67
N PRO A 20 -7.42 -24.25 8.65
CA PRO A 20 -6.60 -25.12 7.83
C PRO A 20 -6.64 -24.70 6.37
N LEU A 21 -5.45 -24.53 5.75
CA LEU A 21 -5.33 -24.09 4.36
C LEU A 21 -6.06 -25.02 3.39
N SER A 22 -6.10 -26.31 3.71
CA SER A 22 -6.78 -27.34 2.91
C SER A 22 -8.31 -27.18 2.81
N LYS A 23 -8.93 -26.42 3.73
CA LYS A 23 -10.37 -26.14 3.68
C LYS A 23 -10.74 -25.06 2.67
N LEU A 24 -9.81 -24.17 2.35
CA LEU A 24 -10.06 -23.04 1.46
C LEU A 24 -10.16 -23.48 0.01
N LYS A 25 -11.12 -22.91 -0.69
CA LYS A 25 -11.39 -23.20 -2.12
C LYS A 25 -11.20 -21.93 -2.94
N PRO A 26 -10.21 -21.86 -3.83
CA PRO A 26 -10.07 -20.71 -4.70
C PRO A 26 -11.26 -20.61 -5.67
N TRP A 27 -11.71 -19.39 -5.94
CA TRP A 27 -12.72 -19.17 -6.97
C TRP A 27 -12.15 -19.45 -8.37
N GLY A 28 -12.64 -20.51 -9.01
CA GLY A 28 -12.10 -21.02 -10.28
C GLY A 28 -12.29 -20.08 -11.48
N ARG A 29 -13.12 -19.05 -11.38
CA ARG A 29 -13.38 -18.03 -12.41
C ARG A 29 -12.81 -16.67 -12.06
N ASN A 30 -11.84 -16.59 -11.14
CA ASN A 30 -11.20 -15.32 -10.81
C ASN A 30 -10.56 -14.71 -12.06
N PRO A 31 -11.05 -13.54 -12.55
CA PRO A 31 -10.55 -12.93 -13.78
C PRO A 31 -9.15 -12.31 -13.60
N ARG A 32 -8.68 -12.12 -12.38
CA ARG A 32 -7.35 -11.56 -12.11
C ARG A 32 -6.29 -12.66 -12.19
N PRO A 33 -5.41 -12.66 -13.20
CA PRO A 33 -4.37 -13.67 -13.32
C PRO A 33 -3.38 -13.55 -12.17
N LEU A 34 -3.01 -14.69 -11.61
CA LEU A 34 -2.04 -14.77 -10.52
C LEU A 34 -0.62 -14.87 -11.09
N LYS A 35 0.09 -13.75 -11.13
CA LYS A 35 1.48 -13.71 -11.58
C LYS A 35 2.40 -14.36 -10.54
N GLN A 36 3.31 -15.22 -10.98
CA GLN A 36 4.26 -15.92 -10.10
C GLN A 36 5.20 -14.96 -9.33
N GLU A 37 5.52 -13.84 -9.94
CA GLU A 37 6.32 -12.79 -9.29
C GLU A 37 5.59 -12.21 -8.08
N HIS A 38 4.32 -11.85 -8.24
CA HIS A 38 3.49 -11.38 -7.14
C HIS A 38 3.34 -12.39 -6.00
N VAL A 39 3.26 -13.69 -6.33
CA VAL A 39 3.24 -14.75 -5.30
C VAL A 39 4.55 -14.76 -4.52
N ARG A 40 5.71 -14.62 -5.21
CA ARG A 40 7.03 -14.55 -4.56
C ARG A 40 7.17 -13.34 -3.64
N GLU A 41 6.67 -12.19 -4.05
CA GLU A 41 6.64 -10.98 -3.21
C GLU A 41 5.80 -11.21 -1.95
N LEU A 42 4.60 -11.76 -2.10
CA LEU A 42 3.75 -12.10 -0.95
C LEU A 42 4.38 -13.13 -0.03
N MET A 43 5.11 -14.12 -0.57
CA MET A 43 5.87 -15.07 0.25
C MET A 43 6.95 -14.37 1.10
N ARG A 44 7.69 -13.43 0.50
CA ARG A 44 8.71 -12.63 1.21
C ARG A 44 8.07 -11.78 2.30
N SER A 45 6.97 -11.09 1.97
CA SER A 45 6.22 -10.27 2.91
C SER A 45 5.66 -11.09 4.08
N ILE A 46 5.03 -12.24 3.80
CA ILE A 46 4.48 -13.13 4.84
C ILE A 46 5.59 -13.69 5.74
N ARG A 47 6.76 -14.02 5.20
CA ARG A 47 7.91 -14.49 6.01
C ARG A 47 8.43 -13.40 6.95
N ARG A 48 8.44 -12.15 6.48
CA ARG A 48 8.99 -11.03 7.24
C ARG A 48 8.02 -10.48 8.28
N PHE A 49 6.78 -10.27 7.89
CA PHE A 49 5.79 -9.53 8.69
C PHE A 49 4.62 -10.39 9.18
N GLY A 50 4.54 -11.65 8.73
CA GLY A 50 3.33 -12.45 8.92
C GLY A 50 2.20 -12.04 7.96
N PHE A 51 0.98 -12.45 8.29
CA PHE A 51 -0.20 -12.05 7.53
C PHE A 51 -0.67 -10.66 7.98
N GLY A 52 -0.34 -9.61 7.24
CA GLY A 52 -0.83 -8.25 7.48
C GLY A 52 -2.33 -8.08 7.24
N SER A 53 -2.93 -8.96 6.42
CA SER A 53 -4.38 -8.99 6.17
C SER A 53 -4.86 -10.43 6.02
N PRO A 54 -6.04 -10.80 6.57
CA PRO A 54 -6.59 -12.13 6.42
C PRO A 54 -7.03 -12.42 4.98
N ILE A 55 -7.16 -13.69 4.64
CA ILE A 55 -7.90 -14.12 3.44
C ILE A 55 -9.39 -13.94 3.72
N MET A 56 -10.14 -13.38 2.78
CA MET A 56 -11.60 -13.31 2.90
C MET A 56 -12.24 -14.48 2.19
N ALA A 57 -13.15 -15.18 2.86
CA ALA A 57 -13.83 -16.34 2.33
C ALA A 57 -15.31 -16.35 2.71
N ARG A 58 -16.13 -17.07 1.93
CA ARG A 58 -17.52 -17.35 2.27
C ARG A 58 -17.58 -18.35 3.44
N ARG A 59 -18.40 -18.04 4.42
CA ARG A 59 -18.60 -18.95 5.56
C ARG A 59 -19.24 -20.28 5.14
N GLU A 60 -20.15 -20.22 4.18
CA GLU A 60 -20.94 -21.37 3.74
C GLU A 60 -20.10 -22.51 3.15
N ASN A 61 -19.11 -22.16 2.29
CA ASN A 61 -18.41 -23.16 1.48
C ASN A 61 -16.90 -22.99 1.44
N PHE A 62 -16.33 -22.03 2.20
CA PHE A 62 -14.91 -21.70 2.26
C PHE A 62 -14.32 -21.17 0.93
N GLU A 63 -15.17 -20.73 0.01
CA GLU A 63 -14.71 -20.13 -1.24
C GLU A 63 -14.06 -18.79 -0.99
N ILE A 64 -12.86 -18.60 -1.55
CA ILE A 64 -12.07 -17.39 -1.39
C ILE A 64 -12.71 -16.26 -2.20
N ILE A 65 -13.01 -15.15 -1.52
CA ILE A 65 -13.51 -13.89 -2.11
C ILE A 65 -12.35 -12.99 -2.48
N ALA A 66 -11.41 -12.79 -1.53
CA ALA A 66 -10.21 -11.98 -1.75
C ALA A 66 -9.00 -12.59 -1.04
N GLY A 67 -7.81 -12.33 -1.60
CA GLY A 67 -6.54 -12.87 -1.08
C GLY A 67 -6.07 -14.15 -1.77
N HIS A 68 -6.47 -14.42 -3.02
CA HIS A 68 -5.99 -15.55 -3.82
C HIS A 68 -4.45 -15.60 -3.91
N GLY A 69 -3.78 -14.44 -4.00
CA GLY A 69 -2.31 -14.37 -3.96
C GLY A 69 -1.74 -14.82 -2.63
N ARG A 70 -2.35 -14.40 -1.51
CA ARG A 70 -1.95 -14.85 -0.16
C ARG A 70 -2.18 -16.34 0.06
N TYR A 71 -3.27 -16.89 -0.47
CA TYR A 71 -3.53 -18.32 -0.49
C TYR A 71 -2.43 -19.09 -1.26
N ALA A 72 -2.07 -18.65 -2.47
CA ALA A 72 -1.01 -19.28 -3.27
C ALA A 72 0.37 -19.15 -2.61
N ALA A 73 0.66 -18.01 -2.00
CA ALA A 73 1.89 -17.83 -1.21
C ALA A 73 1.93 -18.77 -0.01
N ALA A 74 0.82 -18.93 0.71
CA ALA A 74 0.73 -19.85 1.85
C ALA A 74 0.91 -21.31 1.43
N LEU A 75 0.34 -21.73 0.29
CA LEU A 75 0.59 -23.05 -0.30
C LEU A 75 2.08 -23.27 -0.61
N SER A 76 2.71 -22.28 -1.25
CA SER A 76 4.14 -22.33 -1.60
C SER A 76 5.04 -22.33 -0.36
N LEU A 77 4.61 -21.70 0.72
CA LEU A 77 5.27 -21.70 2.02
C LEU A 77 4.99 -22.96 2.85
N LYS A 78 4.10 -23.84 2.39
CA LYS A 78 3.64 -25.05 3.09
C LYS A 78 3.06 -24.75 4.49
N LEU A 79 2.32 -23.66 4.60
CA LEU A 79 1.65 -23.31 5.85
C LEU A 79 0.43 -24.22 6.06
N GLU A 80 0.27 -24.70 7.28
CA GLU A 80 -0.86 -25.56 7.64
C GLU A 80 -2.16 -24.77 7.83
N ARG A 81 -2.04 -23.57 8.40
CA ARG A 81 -3.18 -22.69 8.75
C ARG A 81 -2.89 -21.26 8.32
N VAL A 82 -3.96 -20.54 8.02
CA VAL A 82 -3.94 -19.13 7.63
C VAL A 82 -5.05 -18.36 8.31
N PRO A 83 -4.90 -17.04 8.54
CA PRO A 83 -5.97 -16.21 9.07
C PRO A 83 -7.02 -15.97 7.98
N VAL A 84 -8.27 -16.25 8.30
CA VAL A 84 -9.41 -16.10 7.38
C VAL A 84 -10.49 -15.27 8.05
N ARG A 85 -10.99 -14.28 7.35
CA ARG A 85 -12.22 -13.58 7.71
C ARG A 85 -13.37 -14.15 6.90
N PHE A 86 -14.38 -14.67 7.60
CA PHE A 86 -15.56 -15.17 6.95
C PHE A 86 -16.61 -14.09 6.73
N LEU A 87 -17.27 -14.17 5.58
CA LEU A 87 -18.36 -13.29 5.20
C LEU A 87 -19.58 -14.14 4.84
N ASP A 88 -20.74 -13.69 5.34
CA ASP A 88 -22.04 -14.30 5.07
C ASP A 88 -22.65 -13.66 3.82
N LEU A 89 -22.06 -13.98 2.65
CA LEU A 89 -22.46 -13.49 1.34
C LEU A 89 -22.95 -14.64 0.47
N THR A 90 -23.94 -14.37 -0.36
CA THR A 90 -24.30 -15.27 -1.46
C THR A 90 -23.16 -15.37 -2.47
N GLY A 91 -23.17 -16.38 -3.36
CA GLY A 91 -22.16 -16.51 -4.41
C GLY A 91 -22.06 -15.28 -5.30
N VAL A 92 -23.20 -14.69 -5.67
CA VAL A 92 -23.27 -13.50 -6.52
C VAL A 92 -22.66 -12.26 -5.83
N GLU A 93 -23.01 -12.04 -4.57
CA GLU A 93 -22.46 -10.93 -3.77
C GLU A 93 -20.96 -11.09 -3.54
N ALA A 94 -20.49 -12.30 -3.25
CA ALA A 94 -19.07 -12.61 -3.07
C ALA A 94 -18.27 -12.33 -4.34
N HIS A 95 -18.76 -12.72 -5.50
CA HIS A 95 -18.11 -12.45 -6.79
C HIS A 95 -18.13 -10.95 -7.12
N ALA A 96 -19.25 -10.25 -6.88
CA ALA A 96 -19.33 -8.81 -7.05
C ALA A 96 -18.34 -8.07 -6.13
N MET A 97 -18.25 -8.48 -4.87
CA MET A 97 -17.28 -7.92 -3.91
C MET A 97 -15.83 -8.17 -4.36
N SER A 98 -15.52 -9.37 -4.84
CA SER A 98 -14.19 -9.71 -5.34
C SER A 98 -13.77 -8.80 -6.50
N LEU A 99 -14.68 -8.52 -7.44
CA LEU A 99 -14.42 -7.61 -8.56
C LEU A 99 -14.26 -6.16 -8.10
N ALA A 100 -15.12 -5.71 -7.18
CA ALA A 100 -15.04 -4.35 -6.64
C ALA A 100 -13.74 -4.10 -5.87
N ASP A 101 -13.32 -5.04 -5.01
CA ASP A 101 -12.05 -4.93 -4.26
C ASP A 101 -10.85 -4.79 -5.20
N ASN A 102 -10.78 -5.63 -6.23
CA ASN A 102 -9.73 -5.54 -7.24
C ASN A 102 -9.76 -4.19 -7.98
N LYS A 103 -10.95 -3.71 -8.39
CA LYS A 103 -11.08 -2.47 -9.18
C LYS A 103 -10.74 -1.23 -8.37
N ILE A 104 -11.14 -1.19 -7.09
CA ILE A 104 -10.81 -0.09 -6.18
C ILE A 104 -9.30 0.00 -5.94
N GLN A 105 -8.60 -1.14 -5.84
CA GLN A 105 -7.15 -1.17 -5.67
C GLN A 105 -6.39 -0.69 -6.92
N GLU A 106 -6.90 -0.98 -8.12
CA GLU A 106 -6.30 -0.50 -9.38
C GLU A 106 -6.31 1.02 -9.53
N ASN A 107 -7.30 1.69 -8.93
CA ASN A 107 -7.46 3.14 -9.00
C ASN A 107 -6.57 3.91 -8.01
N ARG A 108 -5.75 3.23 -7.21
CA ARG A 108 -4.84 3.84 -6.24
C ARG A 108 -3.47 4.07 -6.86
N SER A 109 -2.96 5.28 -6.70
CA SER A 109 -1.57 5.63 -7.00
C SER A 109 -0.88 6.14 -5.73
N TRP A 110 0.43 5.98 -5.67
CA TRP A 110 1.23 6.57 -4.62
C TRP A 110 1.44 8.07 -4.91
N ASP A 111 1.39 8.92 -3.88
CA ASP A 111 2.06 10.21 -3.95
C ASP A 111 3.56 9.93 -3.91
N ARG A 112 4.24 10.24 -5.02
CA ARG A 112 5.65 9.89 -5.17
C ARG A 112 6.56 10.65 -4.22
N SER A 113 6.22 11.90 -3.93
CA SER A 113 7.00 12.75 -3.02
C SER A 113 6.90 12.23 -1.59
N ASP A 114 5.68 11.96 -1.12
CA ASP A 114 5.47 11.47 0.23
C ASP A 114 6.04 10.05 0.38
N LEU A 115 5.94 9.21 -0.65
CA LEU A 115 6.52 7.87 -0.63
C LEU A 115 8.06 7.90 -0.54
N SER A 116 8.73 8.79 -1.30
CA SER A 116 10.20 8.87 -1.27
C SER A 116 10.69 9.28 0.12
N ILE A 117 10.03 10.24 0.77
CA ILE A 117 10.37 10.66 2.14
C ILE A 117 10.26 9.47 3.11
N VAL A 118 9.14 8.74 3.07
CA VAL A 118 8.94 7.58 3.96
C VAL A 118 9.97 6.47 3.68
N LEU A 119 10.31 6.22 2.41
CA LEU A 119 11.34 5.23 2.06
C LEU A 119 12.73 5.65 2.57
N ASP A 120 13.09 6.92 2.46
CA ASP A 120 14.34 7.46 3.00
C ASP A 120 14.40 7.31 4.52
N GLU A 121 13.33 7.67 5.23
CA GLU A 121 13.25 7.52 6.69
C GLU A 121 13.44 6.05 7.11
N LEU A 122 12.77 5.12 6.44
CA LEU A 122 12.89 3.70 6.72
C LEU A 122 14.31 3.18 6.44
N SER A 123 14.91 3.63 5.34
CA SER A 123 16.29 3.29 4.97
C SER A 123 17.29 3.78 6.01
N ASN A 124 17.14 5.04 6.47
CA ASN A 124 17.98 5.65 7.51
C ASN A 124 17.85 4.94 8.86
N GLN A 125 16.70 4.31 9.13
CA GLN A 125 16.48 3.45 10.31
C GLN A 125 17.02 2.02 10.12
N GLY A 126 17.68 1.72 9.00
CA GLY A 126 18.26 0.41 8.71
C GLY A 126 17.25 -0.64 8.25
N VAL A 127 16.08 -0.22 7.79
CA VAL A 127 15.08 -1.13 7.22
C VAL A 127 15.49 -1.53 5.82
N ASP A 128 15.63 -2.82 5.56
CA ASP A 128 15.84 -3.33 4.21
C ASP A 128 14.58 -3.18 3.37
N LEU A 129 14.57 -2.22 2.45
CA LEU A 129 13.43 -1.88 1.59
C LEU A 129 13.16 -2.92 0.51
N THR A 130 14.16 -3.74 0.14
CA THR A 130 14.03 -4.76 -0.90
C THR A 130 13.35 -6.03 -0.40
N LEU A 131 13.43 -6.26 0.91
CA LEU A 131 12.98 -7.50 1.53
C LEU A 131 11.51 -7.44 1.96
N GLY A 132 10.62 -7.99 1.14
CA GLY A 132 9.23 -8.25 1.52
C GLY A 132 8.29 -7.03 1.49
N MET A 133 8.75 -5.86 1.05
CA MET A 133 7.92 -4.67 0.89
C MET A 133 7.26 -4.57 -0.49
N GLY A 134 7.69 -5.38 -1.45
CA GLY A 134 7.11 -5.44 -2.79
C GLY A 134 7.68 -4.43 -3.78
N PHE A 135 8.63 -3.58 -3.36
CA PHE A 135 9.37 -2.71 -4.27
C PHE A 135 10.52 -3.46 -4.94
N GLY A 136 10.70 -3.26 -6.24
CA GLY A 136 11.86 -3.76 -6.97
C GLY A 136 13.03 -2.79 -6.90
N ASP A 137 14.29 -3.29 -7.05
CA ASP A 137 15.50 -2.46 -6.96
C ASP A 137 15.43 -1.24 -7.87
N LYS A 138 15.04 -1.42 -9.14
CA LYS A 138 14.89 -0.31 -10.10
C LYS A 138 13.77 0.68 -9.75
N GLU A 139 12.78 0.24 -9.01
CA GLU A 139 11.68 1.08 -8.55
C GLU A 139 12.14 1.90 -7.34
N LEU A 140 12.83 1.29 -6.41
CA LEU A 140 13.46 1.98 -5.29
C LEU A 140 14.47 3.02 -5.77
N ASP A 141 15.34 2.67 -6.71
CA ASP A 141 16.29 3.61 -7.31
C ASP A 141 15.59 4.87 -7.87
N LYS A 142 14.43 4.71 -8.49
CA LYS A 142 13.66 5.85 -9.01
C LYS A 142 13.04 6.72 -7.92
N PHE A 143 12.67 6.14 -6.78
CA PHE A 143 12.13 6.90 -5.67
C PHE A 143 13.23 7.58 -4.88
N LEU A 144 14.33 6.89 -4.60
CA LEU A 144 15.45 7.40 -3.82
C LEU A 144 16.31 8.40 -4.61
N SER A 145 16.54 8.16 -5.91
CA SER A 145 17.28 9.12 -6.75
C SER A 145 16.50 10.41 -7.04
N SER A 146 15.19 10.42 -6.90
CA SER A 146 14.42 11.66 -6.98
C SER A 146 14.42 12.47 -5.69
N SER A 147 14.86 11.92 -4.55
CA SER A 147 15.14 12.66 -3.32
C SER A 147 16.53 13.34 -3.35
N ASP A 148 17.48 12.79 -4.13
CA ASP A 148 18.80 13.38 -4.35
C ASP A 148 18.83 14.49 -5.43
N ALA A 149 17.69 15.00 -5.86
CA ALA A 149 17.65 16.24 -6.59
C ALA A 149 18.02 17.42 -5.67
N VAL A 150 19.22 17.36 -5.12
CA VAL A 150 19.97 18.56 -4.73
C VAL A 150 19.96 19.45 -5.95
N VAL A 151 19.13 20.48 -5.90
CA VAL A 151 19.18 21.57 -6.86
C VAL A 151 20.60 22.13 -6.79
N MET A 152 21.45 21.69 -7.71
CA MET A 152 22.63 22.47 -8.06
C MET A 152 22.09 23.81 -8.53
N LEU A 153 22.18 24.83 -7.67
CA LEU A 153 21.99 26.23 -8.04
C LEU A 153 23.10 26.59 -9.04
N GLY A 154 22.92 26.14 -10.28
CA GLY A 154 23.62 26.67 -11.42
C GLY A 154 22.87 27.91 -11.86
N ASN A 155 23.52 29.07 -11.81
CA ASN A 155 23.09 30.28 -12.48
C ASN A 155 23.08 30.02 -14.00
N ASP A 156 21.94 29.61 -14.52
CA ASP A 156 21.70 29.58 -15.95
C ASP A 156 20.29 30.09 -16.25
N ASP A 157 20.21 31.21 -16.97
CA ASP A 157 19.01 32.00 -17.27
C ASP A 157 18.06 31.35 -18.29
N THR A 158 17.98 30.04 -18.34
CA THR A 158 17.00 29.32 -19.15
C THR A 158 16.02 28.52 -18.26
N ALA A 159 14.97 29.22 -17.80
CA ALA A 159 13.88 28.57 -17.08
C ALA A 159 13.26 27.47 -17.95
N PRO A 160 13.27 26.19 -17.53
CA PRO A 160 12.54 25.15 -18.25
C PRO A 160 11.05 25.43 -18.11
N LYS A 161 10.33 25.32 -19.22
CA LYS A 161 8.85 25.43 -19.25
C LYS A 161 8.26 24.45 -18.25
N MET A 162 7.51 24.99 -17.30
CA MET A 162 6.81 24.24 -16.25
C MET A 162 5.95 23.14 -16.87
N ASN A 163 6.24 21.90 -16.53
CA ASN A 163 5.35 20.77 -16.78
C ASN A 163 4.24 20.84 -15.73
N ASP A 164 3.01 21.04 -16.16
CA ASP A 164 1.80 21.09 -15.31
C ASP A 164 1.66 19.77 -14.54
N GLY A 165 2.02 19.78 -13.26
CA GLY A 165 1.83 18.64 -12.34
C GLY A 165 3.01 18.28 -11.44
N LEU A 166 4.20 18.80 -11.68
CA LEU A 166 5.36 18.57 -10.80
C LEU A 166 5.30 19.53 -9.60
N ARG A 167 5.22 18.97 -8.38
CA ARG A 167 5.34 19.73 -7.13
C ARG A 167 6.76 19.54 -6.58
N TYR A 168 7.48 20.64 -6.50
CA TYR A 168 8.81 20.65 -5.88
C TYR A 168 8.67 20.98 -4.39
N ARG A 169 9.31 20.22 -3.53
CA ARG A 169 9.35 20.46 -2.08
C ARG A 169 10.81 20.56 -1.65
N ILE A 170 11.06 21.43 -0.70
CA ILE A 170 12.36 21.55 -0.03
C ILE A 170 12.13 21.13 1.41
N VAL A 171 12.92 20.18 1.89
CA VAL A 171 12.95 19.78 3.31
C VAL A 171 14.16 20.47 3.92
N VAL A 172 13.95 21.15 5.04
CA VAL A 172 15.00 21.83 5.78
C VAL A 172 15.02 21.25 7.19
N ASP A 173 16.13 20.65 7.57
CA ASP A 173 16.35 20.19 8.93
C ASP A 173 16.74 21.36 9.82
N CYS A 174 16.00 21.55 10.91
CA CYS A 174 16.25 22.59 11.89
C CYS A 174 16.84 21.99 13.16
N SER A 175 17.77 22.67 13.77
CA SER A 175 18.43 22.20 15.00
C SER A 175 17.53 22.33 16.25
N ASP A 176 16.55 23.23 16.22
CA ASP A 176 15.59 23.46 17.28
C ASP A 176 14.29 24.11 16.78
N GLU A 177 13.29 24.18 17.66
CA GLU A 177 11.97 24.75 17.38
C GLU A 177 12.01 26.25 17.06
N TYR A 178 13.00 26.97 17.61
CA TYR A 178 13.18 28.40 17.38
C TYR A 178 13.69 28.66 15.95
N GLU A 179 14.65 27.89 15.49
CA GLU A 179 15.15 27.96 14.11
C GLU A 179 14.04 27.59 13.11
N GLN A 180 13.26 26.56 13.42
CA GLN A 180 12.11 26.17 12.60
C GLN A 180 11.10 27.32 12.47
N SER A 181 10.73 27.96 13.58
CA SER A 181 9.76 29.06 13.57
C SER A 181 10.26 30.26 12.74
N LYS A 182 11.53 30.61 12.89
CA LYS A 182 12.15 31.69 12.11
C LYS A 182 12.15 31.42 10.60
N LEU A 183 12.44 30.16 10.20
CA LEU A 183 12.44 29.78 8.80
C LEU A 183 11.03 29.76 8.21
N ILE A 184 10.03 29.31 9.00
CA ILE A 184 8.62 29.35 8.59
C ILE A 184 8.19 30.79 8.32
N GLU A 185 8.41 31.72 9.28
CA GLU A 185 8.06 33.15 9.11
C GLU A 185 8.73 33.77 7.88
N ARG A 186 10.01 33.46 7.65
CA ARG A 186 10.74 33.94 6.49
C ARG A 186 10.17 33.45 5.18
N PHE A 187 9.91 32.15 5.08
CA PHE A 187 9.38 31.55 3.84
C PHE A 187 7.94 31.96 3.54
N GLU A 188 7.13 32.15 4.58
CA GLU A 188 5.76 32.68 4.44
C GLU A 188 5.79 34.14 3.97
N ALA A 189 6.73 34.95 4.46
CA ALA A 189 6.93 36.32 4.00
C ALA A 189 7.40 36.39 2.51
N GLU A 190 8.10 35.38 2.04
CA GLU A 190 8.49 35.19 0.64
C GLU A 190 7.36 34.58 -0.23
N GLY A 191 6.17 34.31 0.34
CA GLY A 191 5.00 33.79 -0.37
C GLY A 191 5.02 32.27 -0.58
N LEU A 192 5.90 31.54 0.09
CA LEU A 192 6.00 30.10 0.01
C LEU A 192 5.02 29.41 0.99
N LYS A 193 4.43 28.28 0.56
CA LYS A 193 3.59 27.47 1.44
C LYS A 193 4.47 26.52 2.25
N VAL A 194 4.56 26.74 3.55
CA VAL A 194 5.33 25.92 4.48
C VAL A 194 4.42 24.98 5.25
N LYS A 195 4.85 23.74 5.48
CA LYS A 195 4.22 22.79 6.40
C LYS A 195 5.29 22.29 7.36
N PRO A 196 5.15 22.57 8.68
CA PRO A 196 6.04 21.98 9.66
C PRO A 196 5.83 20.46 9.70
N LEU A 197 6.92 19.70 9.62
CA LEU A 197 6.96 18.28 9.90
C LEU A 197 7.47 18.14 11.32
N MET A 198 6.66 17.57 12.21
CA MET A 198 7.10 17.21 13.56
C MET A 198 7.47 15.73 13.54
N SER A 199 8.70 15.43 13.92
CA SER A 199 9.23 14.08 14.16
C SER A 199 8.90 13.59 15.56
#